data_45b52f32aed37abb3e5cbf04231c4069
#
_entry.id   45b52f32aed37abb3e5cbf04231c4069
#
_cell.length_a   1.000
_cell.length_b   1.000
_cell.length_c   1.000
_cell.angle_alpha   90.00
_cell.angle_beta   90.00
_cell.angle_gamma   90.00
#
_symmetry.space_group_name_H-M   'P 1'
#
loop_
_entity.id
_entity.type
_entity.pdbx_description
1 polymer ?
#
loop_
_entity_poly.entity_id
_entity_poly.type
_entity_poly.pdbx_seq_one_letter_code
_entity_poly.pdbx_strand_id
1 'polypeptide(L)'
;MHGKVYLVGAGPGDPELLTLRALYLLQHADAVVYDRLVSRAIMSCINPEATLHDVGKVAACKPSMQDDINDTLLSLSRTHQHVVRLKGGDPFIFGRGGEEQLYLQQHGVQVEVVPGITAATGCAASLGIPLTHRGLACSVRFITGHLRDNQGLELNWASLSDPTCTLVFYMAMANCSHIAQALIQHGRSPHTPIALAQDATLKSQRWGLGTLQTLPQLAQTFSPPALLIIGQVVQLHPDYPQPASNTQNALACEPSWAVM
;
A
#
# COMPACT_ATOMS: atom_id res chain seq x y z
N MET A 1 -27.89 -12.81 18.91
CA MET A 1 -27.01 -13.21 17.80
C MET A 1 -26.24 -11.96 17.39
N HIS A 2 -24.94 -12.09 17.12
CA HIS A 2 -24.18 -10.98 16.56
C HIS A 2 -24.52 -10.81 15.08
N GLY A 3 -24.53 -9.57 14.60
CA GLY A 3 -24.46 -9.26 13.18
C GLY A 3 -23.09 -9.67 12.60
N LYS A 4 -22.94 -9.57 11.31
CA LYS A 4 -21.70 -9.92 10.59
C LYS A 4 -20.82 -8.70 10.41
N VAL A 5 -19.51 -8.85 10.64
CA VAL A 5 -18.49 -7.83 10.38
C VAL A 5 -17.78 -8.13 9.08
N TYR A 6 -17.65 -7.13 8.23
CA TYR A 6 -16.93 -7.20 6.95
C TYR A 6 -15.68 -6.32 7.05
N LEU A 7 -14.49 -6.93 6.92
CA LEU A 7 -13.23 -6.20 6.79
C LEU A 7 -13.01 -5.92 5.30
N VAL A 8 -13.24 -4.69 4.88
CA VAL A 8 -13.34 -4.32 3.47
C VAL A 8 -12.16 -3.43 3.07
N GLY A 9 -11.44 -3.83 2.02
CA GLY A 9 -10.43 -3.00 1.39
C GLY A 9 -11.06 -1.89 0.55
N ALA A 10 -10.72 -0.65 0.86
CA ALA A 10 -11.14 0.53 0.14
C ALA A 10 -10.33 0.79 -1.14
N GLY A 11 -9.28 0.00 -1.39
CA GLY A 11 -8.34 0.30 -2.47
C GLY A 11 -7.46 1.52 -2.15
N PRO A 12 -6.69 2.01 -3.14
CA PRO A 12 -5.67 3.03 -2.95
C PRO A 12 -6.22 4.47 -2.86
N GLY A 13 -7.52 4.67 -3.13
CA GLY A 13 -8.15 5.97 -2.98
C GLY A 13 -9.13 6.36 -4.08
N ASP A 14 -8.93 5.91 -5.31
CA ASP A 14 -9.86 6.07 -6.42
C ASP A 14 -11.07 5.14 -6.24
N PRO A 15 -12.32 5.64 -6.23
CA PRO A 15 -13.52 4.82 -6.08
C PRO A 15 -13.72 3.84 -7.26
N GLU A 16 -13.21 4.11 -8.45
CA GLU A 16 -13.28 3.17 -9.57
C GLU A 16 -12.41 1.91 -9.37
N LEU A 17 -11.51 1.94 -8.37
CA LEU A 17 -10.68 0.82 -7.96
C LEU A 17 -11.28 0.01 -6.79
N LEU A 18 -12.53 0.31 -6.37
CA LEU A 18 -13.26 -0.55 -5.46
C LEU A 18 -13.60 -1.87 -6.14
N THR A 19 -13.54 -2.96 -5.37
CA THR A 19 -14.14 -4.21 -5.86
C THR A 19 -15.67 -4.08 -5.87
N LEU A 20 -16.33 -4.77 -6.78
CA LEU A 20 -17.81 -4.81 -6.83
C LEU A 20 -18.40 -5.27 -5.48
N ARG A 21 -17.72 -6.22 -4.80
CA ARG A 21 -18.14 -6.69 -3.49
C ARG A 21 -18.02 -5.61 -2.43
N ALA A 22 -16.93 -4.85 -2.43
CA ALA A 22 -16.75 -3.71 -1.51
C ALA A 22 -17.85 -2.66 -1.73
N LEU A 23 -18.08 -2.26 -2.96
CA LEU A 23 -19.13 -1.28 -3.30
C LEU A 23 -20.51 -1.74 -2.83
N TYR A 24 -20.87 -3.01 -3.13
CA TYR A 24 -22.14 -3.58 -2.67
C TYR A 24 -22.29 -3.51 -1.16
N LEU A 25 -21.26 -3.89 -0.40
CA LEU A 25 -21.30 -3.87 1.06
C LEU A 25 -21.39 -2.47 1.63
N LEU A 26 -20.71 -1.50 1.04
CA LEU A 26 -20.80 -0.09 1.46
C LEU A 26 -22.22 0.46 1.27
N GLN A 27 -22.89 0.10 0.18
CA GLN A 27 -24.25 0.53 -0.13
C GLN A 27 -25.34 -0.12 0.76
N HIS A 28 -25.00 -1.24 1.42
CA HIS A 28 -25.94 -2.00 2.25
C HIS A 28 -25.48 -2.10 3.72
N ALA A 29 -24.46 -1.34 4.12
CA ALA A 29 -24.00 -1.31 5.49
C ALA A 29 -25.00 -0.59 6.42
N ASP A 30 -25.15 -1.10 7.66
CA ASP A 30 -25.86 -0.42 8.74
C ASP A 30 -24.91 0.49 9.54
N ALA A 31 -23.65 0.07 9.66
CA ALA A 31 -22.59 0.82 10.33
C ALA A 31 -21.27 0.67 9.58
N VAL A 32 -20.51 1.77 9.47
CA VAL A 32 -19.18 1.79 8.84
C VAL A 32 -18.16 2.39 9.80
N VAL A 33 -17.13 1.61 10.12
CA VAL A 33 -15.95 2.04 10.90
C VAL A 33 -14.81 2.26 9.93
N TYR A 34 -14.28 3.48 9.85
CA TYR A 34 -13.30 3.87 8.84
C TYR A 34 -12.14 4.67 9.43
N ASP A 35 -11.01 4.72 8.72
CA ASP A 35 -9.84 5.50 9.09
C ASP A 35 -9.55 6.62 8.06
N ARG A 36 -8.57 7.47 8.39
CA ARG A 36 -8.20 8.65 7.60
C ARG A 36 -7.67 8.36 6.18
N LEU A 37 -7.31 7.10 5.87
CA LEU A 37 -6.77 6.73 4.56
C LEU A 37 -7.87 6.50 3.52
N VAL A 38 -9.12 6.44 3.95
CA VAL A 38 -10.27 6.32 3.04
C VAL A 38 -10.57 7.69 2.43
N SER A 39 -10.57 7.76 1.10
CA SER A 39 -10.82 9.01 0.37
C SER A 39 -12.28 9.49 0.52
N ARG A 40 -12.49 10.80 0.40
CA ARG A 40 -13.86 11.39 0.42
C ARG A 40 -14.74 10.82 -0.69
N ALA A 41 -14.17 10.52 -1.85
CA ALA A 41 -14.90 9.94 -2.97
C ALA A 41 -15.45 8.54 -2.64
N ILE A 42 -14.65 7.72 -1.94
CA ILE A 42 -15.10 6.40 -1.45
C ILE A 42 -16.15 6.55 -0.35
N MET A 43 -15.99 7.51 0.57
CA MET A 43 -17.01 7.80 1.61
C MET A 43 -18.38 8.14 1.01
N SER A 44 -18.41 8.77 -0.16
CA SER A 44 -19.67 9.09 -0.88
C SER A 44 -20.36 7.85 -1.47
N CYS A 45 -19.72 6.68 -1.50
CA CYS A 45 -20.31 5.42 -1.94
C CYS A 45 -21.07 4.68 -0.81
N ILE A 46 -20.95 5.15 0.43
CA ILE A 46 -21.58 4.52 1.60
C ILE A 46 -23.07 4.83 1.61
N ASN A 47 -23.86 3.87 2.08
CA ASN A 47 -25.28 4.06 2.38
C ASN A 47 -25.47 5.31 3.26
N PRO A 48 -26.25 6.32 2.84
CA PRO A 48 -26.45 7.54 3.61
C PRO A 48 -27.13 7.31 4.96
N GLU A 49 -27.83 6.19 5.15
CA GLU A 49 -28.49 5.81 6.40
C GLU A 49 -27.55 5.07 7.36
N ALA A 50 -26.33 4.71 6.92
CA ALA A 50 -25.36 4.00 7.77
C ALA A 50 -24.79 4.92 8.85
N THR A 51 -24.61 4.40 10.06
CA THR A 51 -23.87 5.11 11.11
C THR A 51 -22.37 5.09 10.81
N LEU A 52 -21.71 6.26 10.89
CA LEU A 52 -20.31 6.42 10.57
C LEU A 52 -19.43 6.58 11.81
N HIS A 53 -18.41 5.78 11.95
CA HIS A 53 -17.47 5.77 13.07
C HIS A 53 -16.04 6.02 12.57
N ASP A 54 -15.55 7.25 12.76
CA ASP A 54 -14.19 7.64 12.41
C ASP A 54 -13.22 7.23 13.53
N VAL A 55 -12.37 6.25 13.23
CA VAL A 55 -11.32 5.77 14.14
C VAL A 55 -9.93 6.30 13.77
N GLY A 56 -9.85 7.21 12.80
CA GLY A 56 -8.59 7.78 12.30
C GLY A 56 -8.10 9.02 13.04
N LYS A 57 -8.87 9.56 13.98
CA LYS A 57 -8.64 10.92 14.57
C LYS A 57 -7.56 11.01 15.63
N VAL A 58 -7.00 9.92 16.12
CA VAL A 58 -6.04 9.97 17.23
C VAL A 58 -4.62 9.92 16.69
N ALA A 59 -3.89 11.01 16.86
CA ALA A 59 -2.45 11.08 16.63
C ALA A 59 -1.71 10.18 17.63
N ALA A 60 -0.72 9.45 17.14
CA ALA A 60 0.16 8.53 17.83
C ALA A 60 -0.43 7.12 18.08
N CYS A 61 0.25 6.15 17.47
CA CYS A 61 0.03 4.71 17.64
C CYS A 61 0.24 4.26 19.08
N LYS A 62 -0.79 4.34 19.93
CA LYS A 62 -0.78 3.64 21.21
C LYS A 62 -1.35 2.23 21.03
N PRO A 63 -0.80 1.20 21.68
CA PRO A 63 -1.36 -0.16 21.67
C PRO A 63 -2.86 -0.18 22.02
N SER A 64 -3.30 0.65 22.96
CA SER A 64 -4.70 0.82 23.38
C SER A 64 -5.67 1.20 22.25
N MET A 65 -5.17 1.82 21.18
CA MET A 65 -6.00 2.29 20.07
C MET A 65 -6.56 1.18 19.18
N GLN A 66 -5.82 0.07 19.00
CA GLN A 66 -6.35 -1.08 18.26
C GLN A 66 -7.39 -1.84 19.09
N ASP A 67 -7.21 -1.89 20.38
CA ASP A 67 -8.18 -2.49 21.31
C ASP A 67 -9.49 -1.70 21.26
N ASP A 68 -9.43 -0.35 21.26
CA ASP A 68 -10.61 0.51 21.13
C ASP A 68 -11.35 0.28 19.79
N ILE A 69 -10.62 0.06 18.68
CA ILE A 69 -11.22 -0.29 17.38
C ILE A 69 -11.90 -1.65 17.45
N ASN A 70 -11.23 -2.63 18.02
CA ASN A 70 -11.75 -3.99 18.17
C ASN A 70 -13.04 -3.99 19.02
N ASP A 71 -13.04 -3.28 20.14
CA ASP A 71 -14.20 -3.14 21.03
C ASP A 71 -15.36 -2.40 20.35
N THR A 72 -15.06 -1.39 19.55
CA THR A 72 -16.07 -0.67 18.73
C THR A 72 -16.73 -1.63 17.76
N LEU A 73 -15.96 -2.43 17.00
CA LEU A 73 -16.49 -3.40 16.04
C LEU A 73 -17.33 -4.47 16.75
N LEU A 74 -16.87 -4.98 17.88
CA LEU A 74 -17.61 -5.95 18.70
C LEU A 74 -18.93 -5.35 19.21
N SER A 75 -18.90 -4.13 19.71
CA SER A 75 -20.11 -3.43 20.20
C SER A 75 -21.14 -3.23 19.08
N LEU A 76 -20.68 -2.77 17.92
CA LEU A 76 -21.54 -2.54 16.75
C LEU A 76 -22.15 -3.85 16.23
N SER A 77 -21.40 -4.96 16.26
CA SER A 77 -21.93 -6.26 15.84
C SER A 77 -23.10 -6.76 16.70
N ARG A 78 -23.28 -6.23 17.91
CA ARG A 78 -24.39 -6.59 18.81
C ARG A 78 -25.71 -5.87 18.45
N THR A 79 -25.61 -4.74 17.77
CA THR A 79 -26.73 -3.84 17.49
C THR A 79 -27.06 -3.68 16.00
N HIS A 80 -26.13 -4.05 15.09
CA HIS A 80 -26.25 -3.92 13.65
C HIS A 80 -26.07 -5.26 12.95
N GLN A 81 -26.74 -5.49 11.83
CA GLN A 81 -26.62 -6.75 11.07
C GLN A 81 -25.41 -6.76 10.13
N HIS A 82 -25.11 -5.61 9.48
CA HIS A 82 -24.05 -5.45 8.50
C HIS A 82 -23.08 -4.35 8.92
N VAL A 83 -22.03 -4.72 9.64
CA VAL A 83 -20.97 -3.80 10.08
C VAL A 83 -19.80 -3.88 9.12
N VAL A 84 -19.43 -2.77 8.50
CA VAL A 84 -18.28 -2.65 7.60
C VAL A 84 -17.12 -1.98 8.34
N ARG A 85 -15.97 -2.64 8.43
CA ARG A 85 -14.68 -2.04 8.76
C ARG A 85 -13.97 -1.69 7.44
N LEU A 86 -14.02 -0.44 7.04
CA LEU A 86 -13.44 0.06 5.79
C LEU A 86 -11.99 0.51 6.01
N LYS A 87 -11.05 -0.08 5.26
CA LYS A 87 -9.60 0.08 5.45
C LYS A 87 -8.94 0.52 4.14
N GLY A 88 -8.09 1.55 4.16
CA GLY A 88 -7.32 1.94 2.99
C GLY A 88 -6.49 0.78 2.43
N GLY A 89 -6.42 0.64 1.11
CA GLY A 89 -5.74 -0.45 0.43
C GLY A 89 -6.43 -1.80 0.62
N ASP A 90 -5.71 -2.78 1.14
CA ASP A 90 -6.16 -4.14 1.43
C ASP A 90 -6.12 -4.41 2.95
N PRO A 91 -7.13 -5.08 3.54
CA PRO A 91 -7.19 -5.33 4.98
C PRO A 91 -6.01 -6.11 5.53
N PHE A 92 -5.40 -6.99 4.73
CA PHE A 92 -4.34 -7.90 5.15
C PHE A 92 -2.92 -7.43 4.77
N ILE A 93 -2.80 -6.33 4.01
CA ILE A 93 -1.50 -5.76 3.66
C ILE A 93 -1.22 -4.53 4.54
N PHE A 94 -0.45 -4.72 5.61
CA PHE A 94 -0.11 -3.71 6.62
C PHE A 94 -1.32 -2.99 7.25
N GLY A 95 -2.51 -3.58 7.14
CA GLY A 95 -3.76 -3.01 7.62
C GLY A 95 -4.21 -3.54 8.99
N ARG A 96 -3.50 -4.46 9.63
CA ARG A 96 -3.87 -5.10 10.90
C ARG A 96 -5.21 -5.86 10.87
N GLY A 97 -5.77 -6.11 9.69
CA GLY A 97 -7.05 -6.83 9.55
C GLY A 97 -7.04 -8.24 10.15
N GLY A 98 -5.88 -8.91 10.17
CA GLY A 98 -5.73 -10.20 10.83
C GLY A 98 -5.93 -10.12 12.35
N GLU A 99 -5.47 -9.05 13.00
CA GLU A 99 -5.67 -8.81 14.42
C GLU A 99 -7.17 -8.57 14.72
N GLU A 100 -7.82 -7.70 13.93
CA GLU A 100 -9.25 -7.41 14.03
C GLU A 100 -10.09 -8.68 13.82
N GLN A 101 -9.76 -9.50 12.81
CA GLN A 101 -10.44 -10.76 12.54
C GLN A 101 -10.34 -11.74 13.68
N LEU A 102 -9.13 -11.99 14.19
CA LEU A 102 -8.90 -12.93 15.30
C LEU A 102 -9.65 -12.51 16.56
N TYR A 103 -9.60 -11.22 16.91
CA TYR A 103 -10.31 -10.69 18.05
C TYR A 103 -11.83 -10.93 17.96
N LEU A 104 -12.44 -10.57 16.82
CA LEU A 104 -13.88 -10.74 16.62
C LEU A 104 -14.30 -12.19 16.63
N GLN A 105 -13.53 -13.08 16.00
CA GLN A 105 -13.81 -14.53 15.99
C GLN A 105 -13.74 -15.14 17.40
N GLN A 106 -12.79 -14.71 18.23
CA GLN A 106 -12.69 -15.14 19.64
C GLN A 106 -13.93 -14.74 20.45
N HIS A 107 -14.64 -13.67 20.03
CA HIS A 107 -15.89 -13.21 20.65
C HIS A 107 -17.16 -13.75 19.95
N GLY A 108 -17.02 -14.73 19.07
CA GLY A 108 -18.15 -15.40 18.40
C GLY A 108 -18.80 -14.58 17.26
N VAL A 109 -18.12 -13.54 16.78
CA VAL A 109 -18.60 -12.71 15.66
C VAL A 109 -18.18 -13.36 14.33
N GLN A 110 -19.12 -13.46 13.38
CA GLN A 110 -18.80 -13.87 12.02
C GLN A 110 -18.08 -12.74 11.27
N VAL A 111 -16.92 -13.05 10.68
CA VAL A 111 -16.12 -12.09 9.94
C VAL A 111 -15.93 -12.58 8.50
N GLU A 112 -16.18 -11.68 7.54
CA GLU A 112 -15.82 -11.85 6.13
C GLU A 112 -14.77 -10.82 5.74
N VAL A 113 -13.71 -11.25 5.05
CA VAL A 113 -12.67 -10.35 4.54
C VAL A 113 -12.89 -10.16 3.04
N VAL A 114 -12.98 -8.90 2.63
CA VAL A 114 -13.12 -8.50 1.22
C VAL A 114 -11.84 -7.79 0.80
N PRO A 115 -11.06 -8.37 -0.12
CA PRO A 115 -9.80 -7.77 -0.54
C PRO A 115 -10.01 -6.43 -1.22
N GLY A 116 -8.99 -5.60 -1.18
CA GLY A 116 -8.89 -4.36 -1.94
C GLY A 116 -7.60 -4.30 -2.75
N ILE A 117 -7.54 -3.39 -3.72
CA ILE A 117 -6.28 -3.10 -4.42
C ILE A 117 -5.33 -2.45 -3.42
N THR A 118 -4.25 -3.16 -3.08
CA THR A 118 -3.24 -2.60 -2.17
C THR A 118 -2.55 -1.39 -2.79
N ALA A 119 -2.14 -0.45 -1.96
CA ALA A 119 -1.52 0.80 -2.42
C ALA A 119 -0.31 0.57 -3.34
N ALA A 120 0.46 -0.50 -3.15
CA ALA A 120 1.59 -0.83 -4.04
C ALA A 120 1.16 -1.05 -5.49
N THR A 121 0.12 -1.87 -5.73
CA THR A 121 -0.34 -2.18 -7.09
C THR A 121 -1.09 -1.02 -7.71
N GLY A 122 -1.91 -0.29 -6.92
CA GLY A 122 -2.59 0.92 -7.39
C GLY A 122 -1.60 2.04 -7.77
N CYS A 123 -0.61 2.29 -6.93
CA CYS A 123 0.45 3.27 -7.19
C CYS A 123 1.25 2.89 -8.44
N ALA A 124 1.71 1.65 -8.55
CA ALA A 124 2.47 1.17 -9.69
C ALA A 124 1.70 1.36 -11.02
N ALA A 125 0.42 1.00 -11.02
CA ALA A 125 -0.45 1.19 -12.19
C ALA A 125 -0.64 2.67 -12.54
N SER A 126 -0.88 3.54 -11.55
CA SER A 126 -1.07 4.97 -11.77
C SER A 126 0.19 5.68 -12.29
N LEU A 127 1.37 5.13 -12.00
CA LEU A 127 2.66 5.63 -12.49
C LEU A 127 3.11 4.95 -13.81
N GLY A 128 2.40 3.93 -14.30
CA GLY A 128 2.84 3.15 -15.45
C GLY A 128 4.13 2.34 -15.19
N ILE A 129 4.42 2.01 -13.93
CA ILE A 129 5.60 1.23 -13.51
C ILE A 129 5.15 -0.20 -13.20
N PRO A 130 5.50 -1.22 -13.98
CA PRO A 130 5.21 -2.60 -13.62
C PRO A 130 6.07 -3.03 -12.44
N LEU A 131 5.48 -3.71 -11.43
CA LEU A 131 6.26 -4.19 -10.28
C LEU A 131 7.14 -5.40 -10.62
N THR A 132 6.81 -6.13 -11.67
CA THR A 132 7.64 -7.21 -12.24
C THR A 132 7.74 -7.02 -13.74
N HIS A 133 8.89 -7.38 -14.32
CA HIS A 133 9.13 -7.26 -15.76
C HIS A 133 10.20 -8.26 -16.19
N ARG A 134 9.96 -8.96 -17.31
CA ARG A 134 10.94 -9.92 -17.85
C ARG A 134 12.27 -9.20 -18.13
N GLY A 135 13.36 -9.74 -17.58
CA GLY A 135 14.71 -9.19 -17.74
C GLY A 135 15.09 -8.05 -16.77
N LEU A 136 14.13 -7.51 -15.98
CA LEU A 136 14.43 -6.46 -14.99
C LEU A 136 14.13 -6.90 -13.55
N ALA A 137 12.95 -7.48 -13.31
CA ALA A 137 12.57 -7.92 -11.97
C ALA A 137 11.69 -9.16 -12.01
N CYS A 138 12.15 -10.26 -11.43
CA CYS A 138 11.43 -11.53 -11.35
C CYS A 138 10.59 -11.66 -10.07
N SER A 139 10.76 -10.75 -9.11
CA SER A 139 10.05 -10.76 -7.83
C SER A 139 9.74 -9.35 -7.34
N VAL A 140 8.76 -9.25 -6.43
CA VAL A 140 8.42 -8.02 -5.72
C VAL A 140 8.25 -8.32 -4.23
N ARG A 141 8.72 -7.40 -3.37
CA ARG A 141 8.51 -7.48 -1.92
C ARG A 141 7.81 -6.23 -1.42
N PHE A 142 6.75 -6.42 -0.65
CA PHE A 142 6.09 -5.38 0.11
C PHE A 142 6.69 -5.34 1.51
N ILE A 143 7.13 -4.18 1.95
CA ILE A 143 7.93 -4.01 3.16
C ILE A 143 7.37 -2.83 3.95
N THR A 144 7.26 -2.99 5.27
CA THR A 144 6.99 -1.84 6.13
C THR A 144 8.29 -1.07 6.39
N GLY A 145 8.27 0.23 6.18
CA GLY A 145 9.36 1.13 6.53
C GLY A 145 9.27 1.68 7.97
N HIS A 146 8.33 1.18 8.76
CA HIS A 146 8.14 1.56 10.16
C HIS A 146 7.95 0.31 11.01
N LEU A 147 8.73 0.19 12.07
CA LEU A 147 8.59 -0.85 13.09
C LEU A 147 8.01 -0.24 14.38
N ARG A 148 7.43 -1.10 15.25
CA ARG A 148 6.95 -0.69 16.57
C ARG A 148 8.11 -0.20 17.44
N ASP A 149 7.81 0.76 18.33
CA ASP A 149 8.57 1.09 19.53
C ASP A 149 9.95 1.72 19.36
N ASN A 150 10.14 2.68 18.44
CA ASN A 150 11.42 3.43 18.31
C ASN A 150 12.67 2.54 18.19
N GLN A 151 12.53 1.25 18.03
CA GLN A 151 13.62 0.37 17.62
C GLN A 151 13.95 0.69 16.17
N GLY A 152 15.24 0.88 15.87
CA GLY A 152 15.70 1.16 14.51
C GLY A 152 15.10 0.15 13.52
N LEU A 153 14.91 0.55 12.26
CA LEU A 153 14.36 -0.31 11.21
C LEU A 153 15.31 -1.50 10.94
N GLU A 154 15.16 -2.57 11.71
CA GLU A 154 15.94 -3.79 11.58
C GLU A 154 15.26 -4.72 10.57
N LEU A 155 15.80 -4.78 9.37
CA LEU A 155 15.38 -5.68 8.30
C LEU A 155 16.55 -6.57 7.90
N ASN A 156 16.26 -7.70 7.27
CA ASN A 156 17.30 -8.50 6.62
C ASN A 156 17.77 -7.82 5.32
N TRP A 157 18.58 -6.76 5.48
CA TRP A 157 19.06 -5.92 4.37
C TRP A 157 19.80 -6.70 3.30
N ALA A 158 20.57 -7.71 3.69
CA ALA A 158 21.27 -8.58 2.74
C ALA A 158 20.28 -9.27 1.79
N SER A 159 19.12 -9.73 2.29
CA SER A 159 18.09 -10.33 1.46
C SER A 159 17.34 -9.33 0.57
N LEU A 160 17.41 -8.03 0.88
CA LEU A 160 16.77 -6.95 0.12
C LEU A 160 17.69 -6.34 -0.94
N SER A 161 18.96 -6.80 -1.01
CA SER A 161 19.95 -6.24 -1.94
C SER A 161 19.92 -6.88 -3.33
N ASP A 162 19.09 -7.90 -3.55
CA ASP A 162 18.92 -8.55 -4.85
C ASP A 162 18.42 -7.54 -5.91
N PRO A 163 19.22 -7.21 -6.96
CA PRO A 163 18.87 -6.24 -7.97
C PRO A 163 17.68 -6.68 -8.85
N THR A 164 17.37 -7.99 -8.90
CA THR A 164 16.25 -8.55 -9.67
C THR A 164 14.92 -8.53 -8.90
N CYS A 165 14.92 -7.99 -7.67
CA CYS A 165 13.74 -7.84 -6.85
C CYS A 165 13.31 -6.37 -6.78
N THR A 166 12.06 -6.07 -7.11
CA THR A 166 11.44 -4.78 -6.84
C THR A 166 11.05 -4.69 -5.37
N LEU A 167 11.44 -3.62 -4.68
CA LEU A 167 11.03 -3.36 -3.31
C LEU A 167 9.99 -2.26 -3.29
N VAL A 168 8.89 -2.47 -2.55
CA VAL A 168 7.87 -1.45 -2.31
C VAL A 168 7.74 -1.23 -0.82
N PHE A 169 8.18 -0.07 -0.36
CA PHE A 169 8.12 0.30 1.04
C PHE A 169 6.87 1.12 1.36
N TYR A 170 6.12 0.64 2.32
CA TYR A 170 5.01 1.35 2.97
C TYR A 170 5.53 2.09 4.21
N MET A 171 4.93 3.22 4.57
CA MET A 171 5.25 3.99 5.78
C MET A 171 6.74 4.35 5.91
N ALA A 172 7.43 4.57 4.78
CA ALA A 172 8.88 4.74 4.73
C ALA A 172 9.38 6.16 4.96
N MET A 173 8.50 7.17 4.90
CA MET A 173 8.91 8.58 4.79
C MET A 173 9.91 9.03 5.86
N ALA A 174 9.70 8.62 7.11
CA ALA A 174 10.61 8.96 8.21
C ALA A 174 11.98 8.25 8.12
N ASN A 175 12.06 7.15 7.36
CA ASN A 175 13.22 6.27 7.31
C ASN A 175 13.90 6.20 5.92
N CYS A 176 13.52 7.07 4.97
CA CYS A 176 14.06 7.05 3.60
C CYS A 176 15.59 7.13 3.56
N SER A 177 16.21 7.96 4.38
CA SER A 177 17.68 8.07 4.46
C SER A 177 18.32 6.78 4.97
N HIS A 178 17.76 6.18 6.02
CA HIS A 178 18.25 4.92 6.56
C HIS A 178 18.08 3.76 5.57
N ILE A 179 16.93 3.68 4.91
CA ILE A 179 16.64 2.66 3.88
C ILE A 179 17.66 2.75 2.74
N ALA A 180 17.91 3.97 2.22
CA ALA A 180 18.90 4.18 1.18
C ALA A 180 20.30 3.72 1.61
N GLN A 181 20.76 4.19 2.78
CA GLN A 181 22.06 3.86 3.31
C GLN A 181 22.22 2.37 3.55
N ALA A 182 21.26 1.72 4.19
CA ALA A 182 21.32 0.30 4.51
C ALA A 182 21.35 -0.57 3.25
N LEU A 183 20.52 -0.28 2.24
CA LEU A 183 20.54 -1.01 0.96
C LEU A 183 21.88 -0.86 0.25
N ILE A 184 22.46 0.35 0.21
CA ILE A 184 23.77 0.60 -0.42
C ILE A 184 24.88 -0.14 0.33
N GLN A 185 24.91 -0.08 1.67
CA GLN A 185 25.90 -0.79 2.50
C GLN A 185 25.86 -2.31 2.31
N HIS A 186 24.67 -2.86 1.98
CA HIS A 186 24.49 -4.29 1.73
C HIS A 186 24.61 -4.67 0.25
N GLY A 187 25.16 -3.79 -0.59
CA GLY A 187 25.56 -4.11 -1.97
C GLY A 187 24.58 -3.70 -3.06
N ARG A 188 23.46 -3.03 -2.73
CA ARG A 188 22.61 -2.48 -3.77
C ARG A 188 23.24 -1.21 -4.35
N SER A 189 23.25 -1.10 -5.69
CA SER A 189 23.88 0.05 -6.37
C SER A 189 23.26 1.39 -5.89
N PRO A 190 24.07 2.42 -5.58
CA PRO A 190 23.56 3.75 -5.27
C PRO A 190 22.76 4.37 -6.44
N HIS A 191 23.00 3.91 -7.67
CA HIS A 191 22.28 4.32 -8.87
C HIS A 191 20.99 3.51 -9.12
N THR A 192 20.60 2.59 -8.22
CA THR A 192 19.34 1.86 -8.34
C THR A 192 18.19 2.86 -8.45
N PRO A 193 17.34 2.78 -9.50
CA PRO A 193 16.23 3.68 -9.70
C PRO A 193 15.19 3.59 -8.57
N ILE A 194 14.63 4.75 -8.23
CA ILE A 194 13.53 4.84 -7.26
C ILE A 194 12.41 5.73 -7.80
N ALA A 195 11.18 5.42 -7.39
CA ALA A 195 10.03 6.30 -7.51
C ALA A 195 9.41 6.50 -6.13
N LEU A 196 9.11 7.75 -5.79
CA LEU A 196 8.36 8.12 -4.60
C LEU A 196 7.03 8.72 -5.05
N ALA A 197 5.91 8.21 -4.53
CA ALA A 197 4.58 8.67 -4.88
C ALA A 197 3.75 8.96 -3.65
N GLN A 198 3.20 10.16 -3.59
CA GLN A 198 2.26 10.64 -2.57
C GLN A 198 0.85 10.64 -3.15
N ASP A 199 -0.14 10.29 -2.33
CA ASP A 199 -1.56 10.32 -2.70
C ASP A 199 -1.87 9.55 -3.99
N ALA A 200 -1.21 8.40 -4.18
CA ALA A 200 -1.35 7.60 -5.38
C ALA A 200 -2.82 7.30 -5.72
N THR A 201 -3.17 7.40 -7.01
CA THR A 201 -4.51 7.25 -7.59
C THR A 201 -5.50 8.39 -7.29
N LEU A 202 -5.15 9.35 -6.45
CA LEU A 202 -5.96 10.53 -6.20
C LEU A 202 -5.63 11.66 -7.19
N LYS A 203 -6.56 12.62 -7.34
CA LYS A 203 -6.32 13.83 -8.16
C LYS A 203 -5.16 14.69 -7.64
N SER A 204 -4.83 14.55 -6.35
CA SER A 204 -3.69 15.19 -5.67
C SER A 204 -2.39 14.42 -5.81
N GLN A 205 -2.36 13.33 -6.60
CA GLN A 205 -1.17 12.50 -6.77
C GLN A 205 0.03 13.34 -7.19
N ARG A 206 1.13 13.16 -6.46
CA ARG A 206 2.45 13.70 -6.79
C ARG A 206 3.45 12.56 -6.81
N TRP A 207 4.43 12.65 -7.69
CA TRP A 207 5.50 11.66 -7.76
C TRP A 207 6.85 12.31 -8.08
N GLY A 208 7.91 11.58 -7.79
CA GLY A 208 9.28 11.97 -8.12
C GLY A 208 10.14 10.75 -8.38
N LEU A 209 11.04 10.89 -9.34
CA LEU A 209 11.98 9.86 -9.76
C LEU A 209 13.39 10.23 -9.33
N GLY A 210 14.20 9.23 -9.06
CA GLY A 210 15.59 9.42 -8.65
C GLY A 210 16.33 8.10 -8.54
N THR A 211 17.36 8.10 -7.68
CA THR A 211 18.16 6.92 -7.35
C THR A 211 18.23 6.74 -5.84
N LEU A 212 18.71 5.58 -5.36
CA LEU A 212 18.93 5.38 -3.94
C LEU A 212 19.80 6.48 -3.32
N GLN A 213 20.81 6.96 -4.05
CA GLN A 213 21.70 8.03 -3.60
C GLN A 213 20.96 9.35 -3.40
N THR A 214 19.98 9.67 -4.25
CA THR A 214 19.22 10.93 -4.18
C THR A 214 17.94 10.84 -3.35
N LEU A 215 17.56 9.63 -2.89
CA LEU A 215 16.35 9.41 -2.11
C LEU A 215 16.23 10.31 -0.87
N PRO A 216 17.29 10.54 -0.06
CA PRO A 216 17.19 11.39 1.12
C PRO A 216 16.74 12.84 0.81
N GLN A 217 17.25 13.42 -0.28
CA GLN A 217 16.88 14.77 -0.72
C GLN A 217 15.46 14.78 -1.33
N LEU A 218 15.16 13.80 -2.19
CA LEU A 218 13.84 13.68 -2.82
C LEU A 218 12.73 13.55 -1.78
N ALA A 219 12.95 12.74 -0.75
CA ALA A 219 11.96 12.50 0.31
C ALA A 219 11.55 13.77 1.08
N GLN A 220 12.41 14.78 1.16
CA GLN A 220 12.10 16.05 1.83
C GLN A 220 11.00 16.86 1.13
N THR A 221 10.72 16.56 -0.14
CA THR A 221 9.70 17.26 -0.95
C THR A 221 8.33 16.59 -0.89
N PHE A 222 8.19 15.48 -0.17
CA PHE A 222 6.96 14.68 -0.05
C PHE A 222 6.50 14.56 1.39
N SER A 223 5.21 14.30 1.54
CA SER A 223 4.57 14.08 2.86
C SER A 223 3.79 12.76 2.87
N PRO A 224 3.61 12.12 4.04
CA PRO A 224 2.72 10.96 4.15
C PRO A 224 1.26 11.31 3.82
N PRO A 225 0.49 10.39 3.24
CA PRO A 225 0.86 9.03 2.89
C PRO A 225 1.63 8.96 1.56
N ALA A 226 2.75 8.24 1.55
CA ALA A 226 3.54 8.03 0.34
C ALA A 226 4.12 6.61 0.29
N LEU A 227 4.34 6.12 -0.93
CA LEU A 227 4.98 4.85 -1.24
C LEU A 227 6.32 5.06 -1.91
N LEU A 228 7.28 4.21 -1.58
CA LEU A 228 8.60 4.19 -2.19
C LEU A 228 8.77 2.88 -2.97
N ILE A 229 8.99 2.99 -4.28
CA ILE A 229 9.30 1.86 -5.18
C ILE A 229 10.78 1.93 -5.52
N ILE A 230 11.51 0.82 -5.35
CA ILE A 230 12.95 0.71 -5.61
C ILE A 230 13.20 -0.46 -6.56
N GLY A 231 13.82 -0.22 -7.69
CA GLY A 231 14.19 -1.30 -8.62
C GLY A 231 14.32 -0.84 -10.07
N GLN A 232 14.89 -1.70 -10.90
CA GLN A 232 15.14 -1.42 -12.32
C GLN A 232 13.86 -1.11 -13.11
N VAL A 233 12.71 -1.64 -12.67
CA VAL A 233 11.40 -1.39 -13.30
C VAL A 233 11.01 0.09 -13.32
N VAL A 234 11.55 0.91 -12.42
CA VAL A 234 11.27 2.35 -12.36
C VAL A 234 11.78 3.07 -13.62
N GLN A 235 12.78 2.53 -14.32
CA GLN A 235 13.26 3.06 -15.59
C GLN A 235 12.22 3.00 -16.72
N LEU A 236 11.17 2.19 -16.53
CA LEU A 236 10.08 2.08 -17.52
C LEU A 236 9.05 3.21 -17.38
N HIS A 237 9.15 4.06 -16.36
CA HIS A 237 8.32 5.27 -16.28
C HIS A 237 8.62 6.19 -17.47
N PRO A 238 7.61 6.76 -18.17
CA PRO A 238 7.81 7.59 -19.34
C PRO A 238 8.78 8.77 -19.14
N ASP A 239 8.74 9.37 -17.95
CA ASP A 239 9.58 10.54 -17.63
C ASP A 239 10.88 10.16 -16.90
N TYR A 240 11.25 8.88 -16.85
CA TYR A 240 12.52 8.50 -16.26
C TYR A 240 13.66 8.97 -17.19
N PRO A 241 14.69 9.68 -16.68
CA PRO A 241 15.80 10.15 -17.50
C PRO A 241 16.50 8.96 -18.19
N GLN A 242 16.33 8.84 -19.50
CA GLN A 242 17.05 7.84 -20.27
C GLN A 242 18.52 8.25 -20.35
N PRO A 243 19.48 7.34 -20.18
CA PRO A 243 20.87 7.64 -20.51
C PRO A 243 20.90 8.12 -21.96
N ALA A 244 21.61 9.23 -22.20
CA ALA A 244 21.77 9.76 -23.55
C ALA A 244 22.08 8.59 -24.49
N SER A 245 21.17 8.32 -25.44
CA SER A 245 21.28 7.20 -26.34
C SER A 245 22.54 7.35 -27.18
N ASN A 246 23.60 6.59 -26.86
CA ASN A 246 24.55 6.21 -27.87
C ASN A 246 23.76 5.35 -28.87
N THR A 247 23.36 5.98 -29.95
CA THR A 247 22.72 5.37 -31.10
C THR A 247 23.70 4.38 -31.75
N GLN A 248 23.81 3.16 -31.20
CA GLN A 248 24.36 1.97 -31.85
C GLN A 248 24.19 0.79 -30.91
N ASN A 249 23.04 0.12 -31.00
CA ASN A 249 22.82 -1.33 -30.88
C ASN A 249 21.34 -1.59 -30.58
N ALA A 250 20.51 -1.39 -31.60
CA ALA A 250 19.23 -2.10 -31.68
C ALA A 250 19.60 -3.57 -31.98
N LEU A 251 19.88 -4.36 -30.96
CA LEU A 251 19.86 -5.81 -31.06
C LEU A 251 18.40 -6.22 -31.28
N ALA A 252 18.09 -6.55 -32.52
CA ALA A 252 16.89 -7.26 -32.91
C ALA A 252 16.80 -8.55 -32.09
N CYS A 253 15.93 -8.55 -31.10
CA CYS A 253 15.51 -9.77 -30.42
C CYS A 253 14.48 -10.43 -31.33
N GLU A 254 14.92 -11.35 -32.21
CA GLU A 254 13.99 -12.22 -32.93
C GLU A 254 13.19 -13.06 -31.94
N PRO A 255 11.86 -13.15 -32.10
CA PRO A 255 11.03 -13.93 -31.21
C PRO A 255 11.24 -15.42 -31.49
N SER A 256 11.77 -16.16 -30.53
CA SER A 256 12.03 -17.61 -30.57
C SER A 256 10.77 -18.51 -30.49
N TRP A 257 9.59 -18.03 -30.92
CA TRP A 257 8.37 -18.84 -30.91
C TRP A 257 7.91 -19.35 -32.29
N ALA A 258 8.76 -19.25 -33.31
CA ALA A 258 8.43 -19.70 -34.67
C ALA A 258 8.95 -21.11 -34.99
N VAL A 259 8.91 -22.05 -34.03
CA VAL A 259 9.05 -23.48 -34.31
C VAL A 259 8.24 -24.26 -33.28
N MET A 260 7.00 -24.57 -33.59
CA MET A 260 6.29 -25.85 -33.57
C MET A 260 4.83 -25.63 -34.02
#